data_1de355ea383f0c9a1402d69e8d3a5887
#
_entry.id   1de355ea383f0c9a1402d69e8d3a5887
#
_cell.length_a   1.000
_cell.length_b   1.000
_cell.length_c   1.000
_cell.angle_alpha   90.00
_cell.angle_beta   90.00
_cell.angle_gamma   90.00
#
_symmetry.space_group_name_H-M   'P 1'
#
loop_
_entity.id
_entity.type
_entity.pdbx_description
1 polymer ?
#
loop_
_entity_poly.entity_id
_entity_poly.type
_entity_poly.pdbx_seq_one_letter_code
_entity_poly.pdbx_strand_id
1 'polypeptide(L)'
;MDQVTMPKAAFDALMEQLSTLQATVERLTALLEENEQIIRNQNRARFGQSSEKRTYVLHDGQLSMFEQAGDGITEKAREDTSSTEKKTIPVSAHARKPKRTMEELCANIPEEEVVLDLPEQEKFTADGRPLKCIGMDDVRTELVREPSRVYKRVYRCRVYADPRAEAETGKADIRRPHVPAPLLPGSYASASVVTDIIIKKYADALPLYRQEQMWKRLGVELKRNTMANWVIQTAETYLKPFSDAFLRELLKQAAIHADETVVQVNKEPGRDATAESRIWAYASTKRAERQIRYFRYEQSRKGACAEKVLGGYKGVVISDGYSGYGILSEATRAGCWAHARRKWVEAMPDGATKENALAARGLEYCSQLFEIEQKLEELTDRERLEQRRLLSKPIVEAYYAWLQTIFKPAGKLKKAITYALNQREYLCAFLNHGEIEISNNQVENAIRPIVVGRKNWLFCDTQTGANASVVIYTILETAKANGLNPEAYLNHLLTVLPERFAADPQMPIDDLMPWNQEMQRAFLSESSDVDH
;
A
#
# COMPACT_ATOMS: atom_id res chain seq x y z
N MET A 1 11.60 78.79 13.65
CA MET A 1 10.67 78.01 12.76
C MET A 1 10.92 78.55 11.36
N ASP A 2 11.73 77.85 10.59
CA ASP A 2 12.05 78.23 9.21
C ASP A 2 10.82 77.97 8.33
N GLN A 3 10.23 79.01 7.79
CA GLN A 3 9.15 78.93 6.81
C GLN A 3 9.77 78.60 5.45
N VAL A 4 9.55 77.43 4.97
CA VAL A 4 9.91 77.03 3.61
C VAL A 4 8.77 77.40 2.67
N THR A 5 8.99 78.44 1.84
CA THR A 5 8.06 78.85 0.78
C THR A 5 8.31 78.01 -0.47
N MET A 6 7.32 77.24 -0.87
CA MET A 6 7.35 76.38 -2.07
C MET A 6 6.34 76.93 -3.10
N PRO A 7 6.62 76.86 -4.43
CA PRO A 7 5.64 77.22 -5.47
C PRO A 7 4.42 76.24 -5.38
N LYS A 8 3.22 76.78 -5.52
CA LYS A 8 1.95 76.06 -5.40
C LYS A 8 1.91 74.77 -6.25
N ALA A 9 2.40 74.84 -7.49
CA ALA A 9 2.48 73.73 -8.40
C ALA A 9 3.39 72.56 -7.87
N ALA A 10 4.48 72.94 -7.16
CA ALA A 10 5.37 71.95 -6.54
C ALA A 10 4.74 71.33 -5.28
N PHE A 11 3.93 72.03 -4.54
CA PHE A 11 3.17 71.52 -3.40
C PHE A 11 2.07 70.59 -3.84
N ASP A 12 1.32 70.96 -4.89
CA ASP A 12 0.25 70.10 -5.43
C ASP A 12 0.82 68.77 -5.99
N ALA A 13 1.96 68.82 -6.68
CA ALA A 13 2.65 67.58 -7.17
C ALA A 13 3.17 66.73 -6.01
N LEU A 14 3.65 67.32 -4.92
CA LEU A 14 4.10 66.60 -3.73
C LEU A 14 2.92 65.90 -3.00
N MET A 15 1.78 66.58 -2.92
CA MET A 15 0.55 66.02 -2.33
C MET A 15 -0.01 64.87 -3.16
N GLU A 16 0.06 64.95 -4.50
CA GLU A 16 -0.32 63.87 -5.39
C GLU A 16 0.61 62.65 -5.25
N GLN A 17 1.92 62.87 -5.15
CA GLN A 17 2.88 61.80 -4.87
C GLN A 17 2.67 61.16 -3.49
N LEU A 18 2.37 61.94 -2.46
CA LEU A 18 2.05 61.44 -1.12
C LEU A 18 0.79 60.60 -1.13
N SER A 19 -0.26 61.03 -1.81
CA SER A 19 -1.51 60.28 -1.96
C SER A 19 -1.28 58.94 -2.69
N THR A 20 -0.48 58.93 -3.77
CA THR A 20 -0.13 57.74 -4.53
C THR A 20 0.71 56.76 -3.69
N LEU A 21 1.65 57.29 -2.90
CA LEU A 21 2.45 56.47 -1.96
C LEU A 21 1.59 55.86 -0.86
N GLN A 22 0.65 56.61 -0.27
CA GLN A 22 -0.26 56.11 0.74
C GLN A 22 -1.13 54.99 0.18
N ALA A 23 -1.73 55.15 -1.00
CA ALA A 23 -2.52 54.09 -1.66
C ALA A 23 -1.67 52.86 -1.97
N THR A 24 -0.39 53.02 -2.32
CA THR A 24 0.54 51.93 -2.55
C THR A 24 0.87 51.16 -1.27
N VAL A 25 1.10 51.89 -0.16
CA VAL A 25 1.36 51.29 1.17
C VAL A 25 0.14 50.51 1.65
N GLU A 26 -1.08 51.07 1.54
CA GLU A 26 -2.31 50.36 1.90
C GLU A 26 -2.50 49.05 1.09
N ARG A 27 -2.22 49.12 -0.22
CA ARG A 27 -2.30 47.94 -1.10
C ARG A 27 -1.27 46.85 -0.72
N LEU A 28 -0.04 47.26 -0.40
CA LEU A 28 1.01 46.33 0.04
C LEU A 28 0.70 45.72 1.41
N THR A 29 0.13 46.52 2.32
CA THR A 29 -0.29 46.00 3.63
C THR A 29 -1.41 44.96 3.50
N ALA A 30 -2.41 45.23 2.66
CA ALA A 30 -3.48 44.27 2.39
C ALA A 30 -2.93 42.95 1.76
N LEU A 31 -1.98 43.05 0.82
CA LEU A 31 -1.32 41.87 0.23
C LEU A 31 -0.48 41.09 1.24
N LEU A 32 0.16 41.76 2.20
CA LEU A 32 0.89 41.09 3.27
C LEU A 32 -0.04 40.32 4.21
N GLU A 33 -1.17 40.92 4.60
CA GLU A 33 -2.17 40.25 5.43
C GLU A 33 -2.78 39.02 4.73
N GLU A 34 -3.09 39.14 3.43
CA GLU A 34 -3.58 38.04 2.62
C GLU A 34 -2.55 36.90 2.52
N ASN A 35 -1.29 37.21 2.29
CA ASN A 35 -0.19 36.24 2.26
C ASN A 35 0.03 35.55 3.61
N GLU A 36 -0.03 36.31 4.72
CA GLU A 36 0.06 35.71 6.05
C GLU A 36 -1.10 34.77 6.33
N GLN A 37 -2.31 35.09 5.86
CA GLN A 37 -3.48 34.21 6.01
C GLN A 37 -3.35 32.95 5.19
N ILE A 38 -2.80 33.03 3.98
CA ILE A 38 -2.47 31.90 3.12
C ILE A 38 -1.41 31.01 3.79
N ILE A 39 -0.35 31.59 4.35
CA ILE A 39 0.70 30.87 5.07
C ILE A 39 0.14 30.16 6.32
N ARG A 40 -0.73 30.82 7.10
CA ARG A 40 -1.42 30.20 8.24
C ARG A 40 -2.30 29.03 7.83
N ASN A 41 -3.03 29.16 6.72
CA ASN A 41 -3.88 28.08 6.19
C ASN A 41 -3.06 26.92 5.63
N GLN A 42 -1.94 27.18 4.95
CA GLN A 42 -1.01 26.16 4.47
C GLN A 42 -0.30 25.44 5.61
N ASN A 43 0.11 26.15 6.65
CA ASN A 43 0.70 25.55 7.85
C ASN A 43 -0.34 24.71 8.63
N ARG A 44 -1.60 25.15 8.67
CA ARG A 44 -2.70 24.37 9.24
C ARG A 44 -3.01 23.10 8.43
N ALA A 45 -2.90 23.15 7.10
CA ALA A 45 -3.05 21.99 6.22
C ALA A 45 -1.86 21.01 6.28
N ARG A 46 -0.63 21.52 6.52
CA ARG A 46 0.59 20.71 6.59
C ARG A 46 0.89 20.14 7.98
N PHE A 47 0.58 20.88 9.03
CA PHE A 47 0.96 20.57 10.42
C PHE A 47 -0.24 20.52 11.39
N GLY A 48 -1.45 20.89 10.93
CA GLY A 48 -2.68 20.68 11.68
C GLY A 48 -2.90 19.18 11.85
N GLN A 49 -3.32 18.75 13.04
CA GLN A 49 -3.71 17.37 13.29
C GLN A 49 -4.70 16.93 12.20
N SER A 50 -4.25 16.07 11.30
CA SER A 50 -5.13 15.33 10.40
C SER A 50 -5.87 14.30 11.27
N SER A 51 -6.90 14.75 11.98
CA SER A 51 -7.84 13.82 12.58
C SER A 51 -8.62 13.20 11.43
N GLU A 52 -8.78 11.89 11.45
CA GLU A 52 -9.75 11.13 10.63
C GLU A 52 -11.20 11.49 10.96
N LYS A 53 -11.48 12.73 11.35
CA LYS A 53 -12.83 13.22 11.52
C LYS A 53 -13.45 13.47 10.14
N ARG A 54 -13.99 12.38 9.55
CA ARG A 54 -15.09 12.51 8.61
C ARG A 54 -16.18 13.26 9.36
N THR A 55 -16.63 14.37 8.81
CA THR A 55 -17.82 15.08 9.30
C THR A 55 -19.01 14.16 9.03
N TYR A 56 -19.41 13.40 10.04
CA TYR A 56 -20.67 12.67 10.00
C TYR A 56 -21.79 13.71 10.13
N VAL A 57 -22.63 13.79 9.12
CA VAL A 57 -23.94 14.46 9.27
C VAL A 57 -24.78 13.50 10.10
N LEU A 58 -24.91 13.81 11.38
CA LEU A 58 -25.82 13.10 12.28
C LEU A 58 -27.26 13.44 11.85
N HIS A 59 -28.04 12.42 11.52
CA HIS A 59 -29.48 12.56 11.45
C HIS A 59 -30.02 12.74 12.87
N ASP A 60 -30.97 13.66 13.03
CA ASP A 60 -31.65 13.93 14.31
C ASP A 60 -32.06 12.60 14.99
N GLY A 61 -31.52 12.36 16.18
CA GLY A 61 -31.84 11.22 17.04
C GLY A 61 -30.68 10.27 17.39
N GLN A 62 -29.46 10.43 16.83
CA GLN A 62 -28.29 9.64 17.23
C GLN A 62 -27.39 10.42 18.19
N LEU A 63 -27.44 10.04 19.47
CA LEU A 63 -26.48 10.51 20.49
C LEU A 63 -25.08 9.94 20.22
N SER A 64 -24.08 10.83 20.11
CA SER A 64 -22.67 10.45 19.99
C SER A 64 -22.18 9.79 21.28
N MET A 65 -21.65 8.58 21.15
CA MET A 65 -21.09 7.79 22.26
C MET A 65 -19.77 8.37 22.83
N PHE A 66 -19.30 9.53 22.34
CA PHE A 66 -18.01 10.14 22.72
C PHE A 66 -18.14 11.46 23.50
N GLU A 67 -19.36 11.89 23.86
CA GLU A 67 -19.53 13.16 24.60
C GLU A 67 -19.48 13.03 26.14
N GLN A 68 -19.18 11.84 26.68
CA GLN A 68 -19.11 11.63 28.14
C GLN A 68 -17.67 11.53 28.72
N ALA A 69 -16.64 11.89 27.98
CA ALA A 69 -15.29 11.92 28.53
C ALA A 69 -14.56 13.19 28.11
N GLY A 70 -14.71 14.25 28.87
CA GLY A 70 -13.91 15.44 28.63
C GLY A 70 -14.30 16.61 29.53
N ASP A 71 -13.53 16.76 30.59
CA ASP A 71 -13.49 17.98 31.39
C ASP A 71 -13.17 19.24 30.58
N GLY A 72 -13.96 20.26 30.82
CA GLY A 72 -13.64 21.67 30.94
C GLY A 72 -12.67 22.31 29.97
N ILE A 73 -13.18 22.90 28.87
CA ILE A 73 -12.64 24.16 28.37
C ILE A 73 -13.82 25.04 27.91
N THR A 74 -13.96 26.11 28.65
CA THR A 74 -14.74 27.32 28.56
C THR A 74 -15.32 27.71 27.21
N GLU A 75 -16.61 28.03 27.26
CA GLU A 75 -17.35 28.94 26.38
C GLU A 75 -16.58 30.26 26.15
N LYS A 76 -16.32 30.57 24.88
CA LYS A 76 -16.35 31.91 24.29
C LYS A 76 -16.08 31.82 22.81
N ALA A 77 -17.11 31.90 22.03
CA ALA A 77 -17.23 32.53 20.71
C ALA A 77 -18.56 32.08 20.05
N ARG A 78 -19.64 32.62 20.53
CA ARG A 78 -20.83 32.87 19.70
C ARG A 78 -20.92 34.37 19.52
N GLU A 79 -21.08 34.70 18.27
CA GLU A 79 -21.45 35.96 17.64
C GLU A 79 -20.43 36.37 16.60
N ASP A 80 -20.75 36.07 15.33
CA ASP A 80 -21.05 37.08 14.33
C ASP A 80 -21.50 36.39 13.04
N THR A 81 -22.81 36.41 12.83
CA THR A 81 -23.43 36.15 11.53
C THR A 81 -23.45 37.45 10.76
N SER A 82 -22.62 37.58 9.73
CA SER A 82 -22.87 38.53 8.66
C SER A 82 -22.86 37.78 7.32
N SER A 83 -23.98 37.89 6.65
CA SER A 83 -24.31 37.40 5.32
C SER A 83 -23.30 37.82 4.27
N THR A 84 -22.60 36.87 3.69
CA THR A 84 -21.89 37.07 2.41
C THR A 84 -22.44 36.05 1.40
N GLU A 85 -22.96 36.56 0.29
CA GLU A 85 -23.54 35.81 -0.81
C GLU A 85 -22.56 34.75 -1.31
N LYS A 86 -22.97 33.49 -1.24
CA LYS A 86 -22.25 32.35 -1.80
C LYS A 86 -22.38 32.37 -3.32
N LYS A 87 -21.35 32.77 -4.04
CA LYS A 87 -21.20 32.42 -5.46
C LYS A 87 -21.07 30.91 -5.57
N THR A 88 -22.13 30.26 -5.99
CA THR A 88 -22.14 28.83 -6.35
C THR A 88 -21.39 28.64 -7.65
N ILE A 89 -20.24 27.96 -7.59
CA ILE A 89 -19.55 27.43 -8.76
C ILE A 89 -20.30 26.14 -9.14
N PRO A 90 -20.77 25.97 -10.39
CA PRO A 90 -21.40 24.73 -10.80
C PRO A 90 -20.34 23.63 -10.86
N VAL A 91 -20.35 22.75 -9.89
CA VAL A 91 -19.62 21.48 -9.93
C VAL A 91 -20.44 20.53 -10.77
N SER A 92 -19.87 19.99 -11.86
CA SER A 92 -20.50 18.96 -12.68
C SER A 92 -20.94 17.80 -11.75
N ALA A 93 -22.20 17.39 -11.90
CA ALA A 93 -22.79 16.32 -11.10
C ALA A 93 -21.99 15.02 -11.32
N HIS A 94 -21.18 14.64 -10.35
CA HIS A 94 -20.69 13.27 -10.26
C HIS A 94 -21.89 12.37 -9.97
N ALA A 95 -22.22 11.48 -10.89
CA ALA A 95 -23.18 10.42 -10.65
C ALA A 95 -22.68 9.61 -9.45
N ARG A 96 -23.38 9.71 -8.31
CA ARG A 96 -23.11 8.86 -7.15
C ARG A 96 -23.37 7.42 -7.55
N LYS A 97 -22.38 6.55 -7.47
CA LYS A 97 -22.62 5.09 -7.57
C LYS A 97 -23.71 4.73 -6.56
N PRO A 98 -24.69 3.90 -6.91
CA PRO A 98 -25.72 3.46 -5.98
C PRO A 98 -25.06 2.82 -4.76
N LYS A 99 -25.63 3.04 -3.56
CA LYS A 99 -25.14 2.37 -2.35
C LYS A 99 -25.36 0.86 -2.53
N ARG A 100 -24.31 0.08 -2.34
CA ARG A 100 -24.42 -1.39 -2.30
C ARG A 100 -25.40 -1.79 -1.19
N THR A 101 -26.25 -2.76 -1.47
CA THR A 101 -27.15 -3.34 -0.48
C THR A 101 -26.38 -4.20 0.51
N MET A 102 -27.00 -4.56 1.65
CA MET A 102 -26.38 -5.47 2.62
C MET A 102 -26.13 -6.85 2.01
N GLU A 103 -27.03 -7.31 1.15
CA GLU A 103 -26.90 -8.56 0.38
C GLU A 103 -25.67 -8.55 -0.54
N GLU A 104 -25.43 -7.45 -1.28
CA GLU A 104 -24.25 -7.29 -2.12
C GLU A 104 -22.95 -7.19 -1.32
N LEU A 105 -23.00 -6.63 -0.11
CA LEU A 105 -21.83 -6.49 0.78
C LEU A 105 -21.48 -7.81 1.47
N CYS A 106 -22.45 -8.68 1.70
CA CYS A 106 -22.32 -9.91 2.47
C CYS A 106 -22.53 -11.18 1.64
N ALA A 107 -22.53 -11.09 0.29
CA ALA A 107 -22.83 -12.18 -0.62
C ALA A 107 -21.99 -13.46 -0.38
N ASN A 108 -20.79 -13.31 0.18
CA ASN A 108 -19.84 -14.39 0.40
C ASN A 108 -19.65 -14.76 1.89
N ILE A 109 -20.57 -14.32 2.76
CA ILE A 109 -20.54 -14.61 4.20
C ILE A 109 -21.64 -15.63 4.49
N PRO A 110 -21.36 -16.71 5.29
CA PRO A 110 -22.41 -17.64 5.70
C PRO A 110 -23.57 -16.92 6.39
N GLU A 111 -24.77 -17.33 6.05
CA GLU A 111 -26.01 -16.81 6.65
C GLU A 111 -26.45 -17.74 7.78
N GLU A 112 -26.79 -17.17 8.93
CA GLU A 112 -27.42 -17.83 10.06
C GLU A 112 -28.82 -17.27 10.24
N GLU A 113 -29.83 -18.12 10.04
CA GLU A 113 -31.24 -17.73 10.21
C GLU A 113 -31.66 -17.90 11.66
N VAL A 114 -32.19 -16.82 12.28
CA VAL A 114 -32.77 -16.83 13.61
C VAL A 114 -34.29 -16.63 13.50
N VAL A 115 -35.03 -17.71 13.60
CA VAL A 115 -36.49 -17.66 13.55
C VAL A 115 -37.03 -17.22 14.92
N LEU A 116 -37.70 -16.08 14.95
CA LEU A 116 -38.41 -15.58 16.13
C LEU A 116 -39.88 -16.00 16.06
N ASP A 117 -40.33 -16.77 17.04
CA ASP A 117 -41.70 -17.26 17.09
C ASP A 117 -42.40 -16.72 18.35
N LEU A 118 -43.73 -16.66 18.28
CA LEU A 118 -44.55 -16.30 19.44
C LEU A 118 -44.46 -17.36 20.54
N PRO A 119 -44.47 -16.94 21.83
CA PRO A 119 -44.62 -17.87 22.93
C PRO A 119 -45.89 -18.72 22.74
N GLU A 120 -45.88 -19.98 23.12
CA GLU A 120 -46.99 -20.92 22.91
C GLU A 120 -48.34 -20.39 23.46
N GLN A 121 -48.30 -19.59 24.55
CA GLN A 121 -49.47 -18.97 25.16
C GLN A 121 -50.11 -17.87 24.29
N GLU A 122 -49.31 -17.23 23.44
CA GLU A 122 -49.74 -16.13 22.55
C GLU A 122 -50.18 -16.64 21.17
N LYS A 123 -50.05 -17.95 20.90
CA LYS A 123 -50.51 -18.57 19.66
C LYS A 123 -52.01 -18.87 19.63
N PHE A 124 -52.75 -18.43 20.66
CA PHE A 124 -54.20 -18.57 20.74
C PHE A 124 -54.87 -17.19 20.88
N THR A 125 -56.05 -17.08 20.31
CA THR A 125 -56.92 -15.90 20.54
C THR A 125 -57.45 -15.90 21.97
N ALA A 126 -58.01 -14.77 22.45
CA ALA A 126 -58.65 -14.67 23.78
C ALA A 126 -59.78 -15.68 24.00
N ASP A 127 -60.39 -16.19 22.90
CA ASP A 127 -61.42 -17.21 22.90
C ASP A 127 -60.92 -18.64 22.80
N GLY A 128 -59.55 -18.85 22.90
CA GLY A 128 -58.91 -20.16 22.87
C GLY A 128 -58.77 -20.78 21.48
N ARG A 129 -58.97 -20.05 20.38
CA ARG A 129 -58.79 -20.54 19.01
C ARG A 129 -57.32 -20.42 18.59
N PRO A 130 -56.72 -21.46 17.99
CA PRO A 130 -55.33 -21.40 17.54
C PRO A 130 -55.16 -20.41 16.40
N LEU A 131 -54.12 -19.58 16.46
CA LEU A 131 -53.67 -18.72 15.37
C LEU A 131 -52.93 -19.55 14.32
N LYS A 132 -53.11 -19.20 13.04
CA LYS A 132 -52.37 -19.81 11.92
C LYS A 132 -51.23 -18.89 11.49
N CYS A 133 -50.04 -19.41 11.43
CA CYS A 133 -48.93 -18.70 10.79
C CYS A 133 -49.24 -18.46 9.29
N ILE A 134 -49.22 -17.20 8.86
CA ILE A 134 -49.57 -16.78 7.49
C ILE A 134 -48.36 -16.37 6.66
N GLY A 135 -47.17 -16.27 7.26
CA GLY A 135 -45.93 -15.93 6.58
C GLY A 135 -44.80 -15.67 7.56
N MET A 136 -43.65 -15.33 7.02
CA MET A 136 -42.43 -14.97 7.73
C MET A 136 -41.85 -13.71 7.06
N ASP A 137 -41.54 -12.71 7.82
CA ASP A 137 -41.02 -11.43 7.36
C ASP A 137 -39.58 -11.26 7.82
N ASP A 138 -38.70 -10.81 6.92
CA ASP A 138 -37.35 -10.43 7.24
C ASP A 138 -37.33 -9.09 7.97
N VAL A 139 -37.22 -9.13 9.27
CA VAL A 139 -37.33 -7.94 10.13
C VAL A 139 -36.01 -7.19 10.24
N ARG A 140 -34.87 -7.91 10.26
CA ARG A 140 -33.56 -7.30 10.45
C ARG A 140 -32.45 -8.24 10.01
N THR A 141 -31.51 -7.71 9.26
CA THR A 141 -30.20 -8.35 8.97
C THR A 141 -29.10 -7.62 9.75
N GLU A 142 -28.24 -8.35 10.44
CA GLU A 142 -27.10 -7.78 11.16
C GLU A 142 -25.83 -8.57 10.88
N LEU A 143 -24.68 -7.86 10.78
CA LEU A 143 -23.37 -8.48 10.61
C LEU A 143 -22.84 -8.90 11.98
N VAL A 144 -22.68 -10.21 12.21
CA VAL A 144 -22.20 -10.78 13.48
C VAL A 144 -20.75 -11.24 13.32
N ARG A 145 -19.90 -10.94 14.29
CA ARG A 145 -18.53 -11.45 14.38
C ARG A 145 -18.36 -12.26 15.67
N GLU A 146 -18.02 -13.54 15.50
CA GLU A 146 -17.58 -14.33 16.64
C GLU A 146 -16.10 -14.00 16.99
N PRO A 147 -15.76 -13.91 18.28
CA PRO A 147 -14.38 -13.79 18.71
C PRO A 147 -13.54 -14.98 18.26
N SER A 148 -12.30 -14.74 17.82
CA SER A 148 -11.37 -15.82 17.46
C SER A 148 -11.15 -16.77 18.63
N ARG A 149 -11.29 -18.08 18.40
CA ARG A 149 -11.11 -19.12 19.41
C ARG A 149 -9.66 -19.60 19.40
N VAL A 150 -9.00 -19.56 20.58
CA VAL A 150 -7.68 -20.13 20.82
C VAL A 150 -7.82 -21.35 21.71
N TYR A 151 -7.21 -22.46 21.33
CA TYR A 151 -7.26 -23.71 22.11
C TYR A 151 -5.93 -24.48 22.02
N LYS A 152 -5.67 -25.31 23.01
CA LYS A 152 -4.52 -26.20 23.07
C LYS A 152 -4.88 -27.53 22.41
N ARG A 153 -4.16 -27.92 21.33
CA ARG A 153 -4.27 -29.24 20.72
C ARG A 153 -3.20 -30.17 21.30
N VAL A 154 -3.61 -31.29 21.84
CA VAL A 154 -2.71 -32.30 22.42
C VAL A 154 -2.77 -33.57 21.56
N TYR A 155 -1.66 -33.92 20.93
CA TYR A 155 -1.51 -35.17 20.19
C TYR A 155 -1.16 -36.29 21.19
N ARG A 156 -1.96 -37.38 21.22
CA ARG A 156 -1.74 -38.54 22.03
C ARG A 156 -1.68 -39.79 21.12
N CYS A 157 -0.56 -40.52 21.18
CA CYS A 157 -0.37 -41.72 20.40
C CYS A 157 -0.65 -42.96 21.26
N ARG A 158 -1.43 -43.91 20.75
CA ARG A 158 -1.49 -45.23 21.33
C ARG A 158 -0.22 -46.00 20.93
N VAL A 159 0.38 -46.65 21.90
CA VAL A 159 1.57 -47.48 21.70
C VAL A 159 1.17 -48.92 21.77
N TYR A 160 1.50 -49.70 20.75
CA TYR A 160 1.22 -51.14 20.66
C TYR A 160 2.52 -51.88 20.81
N ALA A 161 2.48 -53.00 21.52
CA ALA A 161 3.60 -53.94 21.63
C ALA A 161 3.11 -55.36 21.28
N ASP A 162 3.93 -56.12 20.57
CA ASP A 162 3.69 -57.55 20.38
C ASP A 162 4.20 -58.32 21.61
N PRO A 163 3.30 -58.89 22.45
CA PRO A 163 3.71 -59.61 23.66
C PRO A 163 4.49 -60.89 23.38
N ARG A 164 4.46 -61.45 22.16
CA ARG A 164 5.22 -62.65 21.78
C ARG A 164 6.62 -62.33 21.29
N ALA A 165 6.80 -61.21 20.61
CA ALA A 165 8.10 -60.80 20.06
C ALA A 165 9.18 -60.70 21.15
N GLU A 166 8.84 -60.18 22.33
CA GLU A 166 9.77 -60.09 23.46
C GLU A 166 10.18 -61.44 24.01
N ALA A 167 9.23 -62.41 24.06
CA ALA A 167 9.50 -63.76 24.49
C ALA A 167 10.32 -64.59 23.46
N GLU A 168 10.15 -64.33 22.18
CA GLU A 168 10.82 -65.06 21.09
C GLU A 168 12.18 -64.49 20.69
N THR A 169 12.33 -63.18 20.73
CA THR A 169 13.51 -62.48 20.20
C THR A 169 14.33 -61.71 21.27
N GLY A 170 13.82 -61.62 22.51
CA GLY A 170 14.41 -60.79 23.57
C GLY A 170 14.30 -59.29 23.32
N LYS A 171 13.53 -58.84 22.31
CA LYS A 171 13.28 -57.42 21.97
C LYS A 171 11.80 -57.16 21.82
N ALA A 172 11.29 -56.11 22.46
CA ALA A 172 9.92 -55.66 22.29
C ALA A 172 9.71 -55.07 20.88
N ASP A 173 8.74 -55.59 20.11
CA ASP A 173 8.25 -54.92 18.87
C ASP A 173 7.22 -53.85 19.25
N ILE A 174 7.68 -52.60 19.30
CA ILE A 174 6.85 -51.45 19.67
C ILE A 174 6.45 -50.67 18.42
N ARG A 175 5.15 -50.55 18.18
CA ARG A 175 4.57 -49.82 17.05
C ARG A 175 3.81 -48.59 17.51
N ARG A 176 4.05 -47.48 16.82
CA ARG A 176 3.37 -46.21 17.05
C ARG A 176 2.82 -45.68 15.74
N PRO A 177 1.65 -44.98 15.75
CA PRO A 177 1.17 -44.29 14.57
C PRO A 177 2.13 -43.15 14.18
N HIS A 178 2.09 -42.80 12.90
CA HIS A 178 2.78 -41.59 12.40
C HIS A 178 2.20 -40.34 13.09
N VAL A 179 3.06 -39.45 13.49
CA VAL A 179 2.69 -38.13 14.06
C VAL A 179 3.09 -37.07 13.06
N PRO A 180 2.16 -36.19 12.62
CA PRO A 180 2.49 -35.12 11.68
C PRO A 180 3.65 -34.26 12.19
N ALA A 181 4.54 -33.85 11.30
CA ALA A 181 5.69 -33.03 11.63
C ALA A 181 5.26 -31.66 12.21
N PRO A 182 5.83 -31.22 13.34
CA PRO A 182 5.53 -29.89 13.87
C PRO A 182 6.07 -28.81 12.95
N LEU A 183 5.40 -27.65 12.88
CA LEU A 183 5.89 -26.51 12.09
C LEU A 183 7.32 -26.14 12.52
N LEU A 184 7.56 -26.01 13.82
CA LEU A 184 8.88 -25.71 14.39
C LEU A 184 9.20 -26.74 15.47
N PRO A 185 10.23 -27.58 15.31
CA PRO A 185 10.63 -28.57 16.31
C PRO A 185 10.91 -27.95 17.69
N GLY A 186 10.42 -28.60 18.74
CA GLY A 186 10.58 -28.12 20.12
C GLY A 186 9.74 -26.89 20.49
N SER A 187 8.79 -26.50 19.62
CA SER A 187 7.91 -25.36 19.80
C SER A 187 6.44 -25.79 19.86
N TYR A 188 5.59 -24.95 20.43
CA TYR A 188 4.12 -25.12 20.39
C TYR A 188 3.46 -24.26 19.29
N ALA A 189 4.25 -23.73 18.35
CA ALA A 189 3.79 -22.97 17.22
C ALA A 189 3.02 -23.86 16.23
N SER A 190 1.74 -23.56 15.97
CA SER A 190 1.00 -24.16 14.88
C SER A 190 1.03 -23.28 13.63
N ALA A 191 0.74 -23.86 12.45
CA ALA A 191 0.65 -23.11 11.21
C ALA A 191 -0.31 -21.92 11.35
N SER A 192 -1.51 -22.12 11.91
CA SER A 192 -2.51 -21.07 12.08
C SER A 192 -2.07 -19.92 13.00
N VAL A 193 -1.36 -20.21 14.09
CA VAL A 193 -0.85 -19.18 15.01
C VAL A 193 0.26 -18.36 14.35
N VAL A 194 1.19 -19.01 13.64
CA VAL A 194 2.28 -18.28 12.97
C VAL A 194 1.74 -17.47 11.80
N THR A 195 0.77 -18.01 11.04
CA THR A 195 0.07 -17.25 9.99
C THR A 195 -0.60 -16.01 10.56
N ASP A 196 -1.39 -16.12 11.63
CA ASP A 196 -2.04 -14.99 12.30
C ASP A 196 -1.04 -13.90 12.71
N ILE A 197 0.10 -14.30 13.29
CA ILE A 197 1.18 -13.38 13.69
C ILE A 197 1.77 -12.67 12.47
N ILE A 198 2.02 -13.40 11.38
CA ILE A 198 2.60 -12.86 10.16
C ILE A 198 1.63 -11.89 9.48
N ILE A 199 0.38 -12.29 9.27
CA ILE A 199 -0.65 -11.45 8.62
C ILE A 199 -0.85 -10.16 9.41
N LYS A 200 -1.09 -10.25 10.71
CA LYS A 200 -1.24 -9.07 11.56
C LYS A 200 -0.05 -8.11 11.49
N LYS A 201 1.18 -8.64 11.40
CA LYS A 201 2.37 -7.78 11.33
C LYS A 201 2.60 -7.17 9.95
N TYR A 202 2.47 -7.95 8.89
CA TYR A 202 2.94 -7.57 7.55
C TYR A 202 1.80 -7.09 6.63
N ALA A 203 0.59 -7.60 6.79
CA ALA A 203 -0.59 -7.12 6.06
C ALA A 203 -1.32 -6.01 6.82
N ASP A 204 -1.57 -6.20 8.14
CA ASP A 204 -2.33 -5.26 8.98
C ASP A 204 -1.44 -4.23 9.69
N ALA A 205 -0.12 -4.27 9.45
CA ALA A 205 0.87 -3.37 10.05
C ALA A 205 0.86 -3.33 11.60
N LEU A 206 0.45 -4.42 12.27
CA LEU A 206 0.32 -4.51 13.72
C LEU A 206 1.64 -5.01 14.37
N PRO A 207 2.38 -4.18 15.14
CA PRO A 207 3.64 -4.56 15.74
C PRO A 207 3.51 -5.74 16.72
N LEU A 208 4.54 -6.59 16.83
CA LEU A 208 4.55 -7.74 17.75
C LEU A 208 4.29 -7.34 19.20
N TYR A 209 4.69 -6.13 19.63
CA TYR A 209 4.37 -5.60 20.95
C TYR A 209 2.84 -5.50 21.19
N ARG A 210 2.09 -5.00 20.21
CA ARG A 210 0.62 -4.93 20.33
C ARG A 210 -0.01 -6.31 20.26
N GLN A 211 0.54 -7.21 19.48
CA GLN A 211 0.09 -8.61 19.43
C GLN A 211 0.32 -9.33 20.76
N GLU A 212 1.46 -9.09 21.44
CA GLU A 212 1.73 -9.61 22.79
C GLU A 212 0.61 -9.22 23.77
N GLN A 213 0.12 -7.97 23.71
CA GLN A 213 -1.00 -7.53 24.54
C GLN A 213 -2.33 -8.19 24.14
N MET A 214 -2.52 -8.47 22.84
CA MET A 214 -3.72 -9.20 22.37
C MET A 214 -3.72 -10.63 22.88
N TRP A 215 -2.60 -11.35 22.78
CA TRP A 215 -2.45 -12.70 23.29
C TRP A 215 -2.68 -12.77 24.81
N LYS A 216 -2.16 -11.79 25.56
CA LYS A 216 -2.41 -11.68 27.00
C LYS A 216 -3.90 -11.55 27.34
N ARG A 217 -4.67 -10.77 26.57
CA ARG A 217 -6.14 -10.66 26.74
C ARG A 217 -6.88 -11.97 26.46
N LEU A 218 -6.32 -12.82 25.60
CA LEU A 218 -6.83 -14.18 25.33
C LEU A 218 -6.40 -15.21 26.37
N GLY A 219 -5.68 -14.80 27.44
CA GLY A 219 -5.20 -15.69 28.50
C GLY A 219 -3.91 -16.44 28.15
N VAL A 220 -3.19 -16.04 27.09
CA VAL A 220 -1.95 -16.69 26.64
C VAL A 220 -0.77 -15.75 26.80
N GLU A 221 0.26 -16.14 27.57
CA GLU A 221 1.51 -15.40 27.68
C GLU A 221 2.45 -15.70 26.51
N LEU A 222 2.19 -15.14 25.34
CA LEU A 222 3.03 -15.26 24.17
C LEU A 222 3.89 -14.00 23.99
N LYS A 223 5.18 -14.10 24.34
CA LYS A 223 6.12 -12.97 24.30
C LYS A 223 6.50 -12.59 22.87
N ARG A 224 6.69 -11.30 22.61
CA ARG A 224 7.11 -10.76 21.29
C ARG A 224 8.41 -11.41 20.77
N ASN A 225 9.38 -11.74 21.64
CA ASN A 225 10.62 -12.40 21.23
C ASN A 225 10.35 -13.82 20.70
N THR A 226 9.44 -14.57 21.34
CA THR A 226 9.01 -15.89 20.88
C THR A 226 8.35 -15.79 19.52
N MET A 227 7.41 -14.85 19.35
CA MET A 227 6.77 -14.59 18.06
C MET A 227 7.78 -14.20 16.98
N ALA A 228 8.74 -13.32 17.29
CA ALA A 228 9.80 -12.93 16.35
C ALA A 228 10.66 -14.13 15.91
N ASN A 229 11.05 -14.99 16.85
CA ASN A 229 11.82 -16.20 16.53
C ASN A 229 11.03 -17.16 15.65
N TRP A 230 9.76 -17.38 15.94
CA TRP A 230 8.90 -18.22 15.09
C TRP A 230 8.77 -17.67 13.66
N VAL A 231 8.57 -16.37 13.54
CA VAL A 231 8.49 -15.68 12.23
C VAL A 231 9.80 -15.83 11.45
N ILE A 232 10.96 -15.61 12.11
CA ILE A 232 12.27 -15.73 11.48
C ILE A 232 12.53 -17.16 11.03
N GLN A 233 12.36 -18.14 11.92
CA GLN A 233 12.60 -19.56 11.59
C GLN A 233 11.69 -20.04 10.47
N THR A 234 10.39 -19.67 10.51
CA THR A 234 9.43 -20.02 9.44
C THR A 234 9.84 -19.41 8.10
N ALA A 235 10.26 -18.13 8.09
CA ALA A 235 10.72 -17.47 6.87
C ALA A 235 11.96 -18.16 6.27
N GLU A 236 12.94 -18.49 7.09
CA GLU A 236 14.18 -19.12 6.65
C GLU A 236 13.98 -20.56 6.20
N THR A 237 13.20 -21.35 6.95
CA THR A 237 13.04 -22.80 6.69
C THR A 237 12.08 -23.06 5.54
N TYR A 238 10.92 -22.39 5.51
CA TYR A 238 9.82 -22.75 4.62
C TYR A 238 9.58 -21.76 3.49
N LEU A 239 9.73 -20.45 3.73
CA LEU A 239 9.33 -19.43 2.76
C LEU A 239 10.49 -18.96 1.86
N LYS A 240 11.72 -19.05 2.32
CA LYS A 240 12.89 -18.66 1.52
C LYS A 240 13.01 -19.44 0.21
N PRO A 241 12.79 -20.78 0.14
CA PRO A 241 12.80 -21.50 -1.12
C PRO A 241 11.83 -20.95 -2.17
N PHE A 242 10.63 -20.50 -1.75
CA PHE A 242 9.67 -19.82 -2.64
C PHE A 242 10.19 -18.48 -3.11
N SER A 243 10.72 -17.66 -2.19
CA SER A 243 11.31 -16.36 -2.55
C SER A 243 12.42 -16.51 -3.59
N ASP A 244 13.29 -17.51 -3.43
CA ASP A 244 14.37 -17.81 -4.37
C ASP A 244 13.82 -18.32 -5.72
N ALA A 245 12.73 -19.09 -5.72
CA ALA A 245 12.05 -19.52 -6.93
C ALA A 245 11.37 -18.35 -7.65
N PHE A 246 10.70 -17.46 -6.92
CA PHE A 246 10.10 -16.25 -7.48
C PHE A 246 11.13 -15.35 -8.16
N LEU A 247 12.30 -15.19 -7.56
CA LEU A 247 13.39 -14.44 -8.21
C LEU A 247 13.81 -15.09 -9.53
N ARG A 248 13.99 -16.41 -9.55
CA ARG A 248 14.37 -17.12 -10.79
C ARG A 248 13.31 -16.93 -11.90
N GLU A 249 12.04 -16.96 -11.55
CA GLU A 249 10.95 -16.73 -12.52
C GLU A 249 10.86 -15.25 -12.94
N LEU A 250 11.07 -14.31 -12.04
CA LEU A 250 11.08 -12.89 -12.34
C LEU A 250 12.18 -12.54 -13.35
N LEU A 251 13.38 -13.09 -13.18
CA LEU A 251 14.52 -12.85 -14.07
C LEU A 251 14.37 -13.44 -15.49
N LYS A 252 13.36 -14.27 -15.73
CA LYS A 252 13.01 -14.77 -17.08
C LYS A 252 12.06 -13.84 -17.83
N GLN A 253 11.47 -12.85 -17.17
CA GLN A 253 10.50 -11.95 -17.79
C GLN A 253 11.17 -10.91 -18.68
N ALA A 254 10.43 -10.38 -19.66
CA ALA A 254 10.95 -9.39 -20.61
C ALA A 254 11.22 -8.02 -19.96
N ALA A 255 10.47 -7.67 -18.91
CA ALA A 255 10.65 -6.40 -18.20
C ALA A 255 10.39 -6.55 -16.70
N ILE A 256 11.12 -5.75 -15.91
CA ILE A 256 11.06 -5.74 -14.44
C ILE A 256 11.02 -4.29 -13.96
N HIS A 257 10.08 -3.98 -13.07
CA HIS A 257 10.10 -2.74 -12.30
C HIS A 257 11.07 -2.84 -11.13
N ALA A 258 11.80 -1.78 -10.84
CA ALA A 258 12.74 -1.71 -9.73
C ALA A 258 12.63 -0.39 -8.97
N ASP A 259 12.66 -0.46 -7.65
CA ASP A 259 12.65 0.69 -6.73
C ASP A 259 13.23 0.29 -5.38
N GLU A 260 13.49 1.25 -4.50
CA GLU A 260 13.97 0.95 -3.15
C GLU A 260 13.37 1.90 -2.10
N THR A 261 13.23 1.39 -0.87
CA THR A 261 12.78 2.18 0.28
C THR A 261 13.72 2.05 1.48
N VAL A 262 13.74 3.07 2.32
CA VAL A 262 14.55 3.09 3.55
C VAL A 262 14.01 2.08 4.56
N VAL A 263 14.90 1.37 5.24
CA VAL A 263 14.62 0.62 6.46
C VAL A 263 15.75 0.85 7.47
N GLN A 264 15.40 1.04 8.73
CA GLN A 264 16.37 1.08 9.82
C GLN A 264 16.54 -0.31 10.40
N VAL A 265 17.80 -0.71 10.65
CA VAL A 265 18.15 -1.98 11.30
C VAL A 265 19.13 -1.68 12.44
N ASN A 266 18.73 -1.94 13.69
CA ASN A 266 19.47 -1.47 14.85
C ASN A 266 20.80 -2.21 15.08
N LYS A 267 20.82 -3.51 14.82
CA LYS A 267 21.98 -4.38 15.10
C LYS A 267 22.61 -4.86 13.78
N GLU A 268 23.24 -3.94 13.07
CA GLU A 268 24.06 -4.25 11.91
C GLU A 268 25.54 -4.23 12.31
N PRO A 269 26.31 -5.30 12.08
CA PRO A 269 27.73 -5.31 12.39
C PRO A 269 28.48 -4.16 11.73
N GLY A 270 29.22 -3.39 12.50
CA GLY A 270 30.06 -2.29 12.01
C GLY A 270 29.31 -1.04 11.53
N ARG A 271 28.01 -0.88 11.91
CA ARG A 271 27.21 0.29 11.54
C ARG A 271 26.44 0.83 12.73
N ASP A 272 26.20 2.13 12.74
CA ASP A 272 25.35 2.79 13.72
C ASP A 272 23.88 2.36 13.58
N ALA A 273 23.15 2.27 14.70
CA ALA A 273 21.74 1.92 14.72
C ALA A 273 20.85 2.89 13.92
N THR A 274 21.30 4.12 13.72
CA THR A 274 20.62 5.15 12.93
C THR A 274 20.95 5.11 11.44
N ALA A 275 21.87 4.23 11.01
CA ALA A 275 22.24 4.11 9.61
C ALA A 275 21.08 3.62 8.75
N GLU A 276 20.87 4.29 7.62
CA GLU A 276 19.83 3.90 6.67
C GLU A 276 20.26 2.70 5.84
N SER A 277 19.55 1.60 6.01
CA SER A 277 19.59 0.45 5.11
C SER A 277 18.41 0.51 4.14
N ARG A 278 18.33 -0.39 3.17
CA ARG A 278 17.34 -0.35 2.10
C ARG A 278 16.64 -1.70 1.94
N ILE A 279 15.37 -1.62 1.59
CA ILE A 279 14.64 -2.73 0.97
C ILE A 279 14.53 -2.39 -0.49
N TRP A 280 15.15 -3.21 -1.32
CA TRP A 280 15.05 -3.18 -2.77
C TRP A 280 13.86 -4.02 -3.18
N ALA A 281 13.03 -3.51 -4.07
CA ALA A 281 11.82 -4.14 -4.56
C ALA A 281 11.89 -4.30 -6.07
N TYR A 282 11.48 -5.45 -6.54
CA TYR A 282 11.42 -5.80 -7.94
C TYR A 282 10.05 -6.39 -8.23
N ALA A 283 9.41 -5.96 -9.31
CA ALA A 283 8.06 -6.38 -9.64
C ALA A 283 7.93 -6.71 -11.12
N SER A 284 7.15 -7.71 -11.45
CA SER A 284 6.72 -7.96 -12.83
C SER A 284 5.84 -6.84 -13.34
N THR A 285 5.79 -6.65 -14.66
CA THR A 285 4.82 -5.76 -15.31
C THR A 285 3.39 -6.28 -15.11
N LYS A 286 2.37 -5.43 -15.29
CA LYS A 286 0.96 -5.84 -15.25
C LYS A 286 0.64 -6.96 -16.25
N ARG A 287 1.35 -6.96 -17.37
CA ARG A 287 1.12 -7.86 -18.52
C ARG A 287 1.84 -9.20 -18.37
N ALA A 288 2.70 -9.35 -17.38
CA ALA A 288 3.39 -10.61 -17.15
C ALA A 288 2.40 -11.70 -16.73
N GLU A 289 2.52 -12.88 -17.33
CA GLU A 289 1.69 -14.04 -17.01
C GLU A 289 1.78 -14.44 -15.52
N ARG A 290 2.99 -14.36 -14.97
CA ARG A 290 3.28 -14.64 -13.57
C ARG A 290 3.54 -13.35 -12.83
N GLN A 291 2.63 -12.95 -11.99
CA GLN A 291 2.76 -11.74 -11.20
C GLN A 291 3.66 -11.99 -10.00
N ILE A 292 4.80 -11.31 -9.93
CA ILE A 292 5.81 -11.50 -8.88
C ILE A 292 6.13 -10.15 -8.24
N ARG A 293 6.28 -10.15 -6.93
CA ARG A 293 6.75 -9.04 -6.11
C ARG A 293 7.89 -9.56 -5.24
N TYR A 294 9.12 -9.22 -5.59
CA TYR A 294 10.31 -9.70 -4.91
C TYR A 294 10.98 -8.57 -4.13
N PHE A 295 11.34 -8.85 -2.89
CA PHE A 295 12.00 -7.89 -2.00
C PHE A 295 13.33 -8.42 -1.50
N ARG A 296 14.31 -7.52 -1.38
CA ARG A 296 15.63 -7.85 -0.87
C ARG A 296 16.13 -6.76 0.08
N TYR A 297 16.63 -7.17 1.23
CA TYR A 297 17.29 -6.28 2.18
C TYR A 297 18.77 -6.08 1.78
N GLU A 298 19.23 -4.83 1.79
CA GLU A 298 20.62 -4.45 1.55
C GLU A 298 21.01 -3.28 2.46
N GLN A 299 22.27 -3.27 2.91
CA GLN A 299 22.79 -2.24 3.82
C GLN A 299 22.99 -0.86 3.16
N SER A 300 22.87 -0.75 1.86
CA SER A 300 23.14 0.50 1.16
C SER A 300 22.24 0.71 -0.06
N ARG A 301 22.27 1.94 -0.57
CA ARG A 301 21.62 2.34 -1.82
C ARG A 301 22.54 2.20 -3.05
N LYS A 302 23.78 1.72 -2.90
CA LYS A 302 24.74 1.66 -3.99
C LYS A 302 24.24 0.77 -5.14
N GLY A 303 24.56 1.13 -6.39
CA GLY A 303 24.17 0.37 -7.58
C GLY A 303 24.58 -1.11 -7.55
N ALA A 304 25.71 -1.44 -6.89
CA ALA A 304 26.11 -2.83 -6.66
C ALA A 304 25.03 -3.70 -5.97
N CYS A 305 24.07 -3.09 -5.25
CA CYS A 305 22.96 -3.83 -4.68
C CYS A 305 21.94 -4.25 -5.75
N ALA A 306 21.67 -3.39 -6.74
CA ALA A 306 20.87 -3.75 -7.91
C ALA A 306 21.56 -4.80 -8.78
N GLU A 307 22.89 -4.69 -8.96
CA GLU A 307 23.69 -5.63 -9.72
C GLU A 307 23.66 -7.04 -9.13
N LYS A 308 23.61 -7.21 -7.82
CA LYS A 308 23.46 -8.53 -7.17
C LYS A 308 22.21 -9.28 -7.61
N VAL A 309 21.15 -8.57 -7.99
CA VAL A 309 19.86 -9.16 -8.39
C VAL A 309 19.73 -9.18 -9.91
N LEU A 310 20.03 -8.06 -10.56
CA LEU A 310 19.83 -7.86 -11.99
C LEU A 310 21.11 -7.97 -12.82
N GLY A 311 22.25 -8.35 -12.22
CA GLY A 311 23.48 -8.59 -12.96
C GLY A 311 23.30 -9.69 -13.99
N GLY A 312 23.60 -9.39 -15.27
CA GLY A 312 23.37 -10.31 -16.39
C GLY A 312 21.92 -10.37 -16.90
N TYR A 313 20.99 -9.59 -16.33
CA TYR A 313 19.64 -9.47 -16.87
C TYR A 313 19.64 -8.63 -18.15
N LYS A 314 19.01 -9.16 -19.21
CA LYS A 314 19.03 -8.57 -20.57
C LYS A 314 17.71 -7.91 -20.98
N GLY A 315 16.70 -7.98 -20.14
CA GLY A 315 15.40 -7.37 -20.41
C GLY A 315 15.37 -5.87 -20.08
N VAL A 316 14.18 -5.32 -19.98
CA VAL A 316 13.95 -3.90 -19.65
C VAL A 316 13.81 -3.70 -18.15
N VAL A 317 14.55 -2.76 -17.58
CA VAL A 317 14.41 -2.35 -16.18
C VAL A 317 13.71 -0.98 -16.11
N ILE A 318 12.50 -0.95 -15.58
CA ILE A 318 11.72 0.26 -15.38
C ILE A 318 12.02 0.79 -13.98
N SER A 319 12.55 2.00 -13.88
CA SER A 319 12.92 2.60 -12.58
C SER A 319 12.68 4.11 -12.56
N ASP A 320 12.89 4.71 -11.39
CA ASP A 320 13.01 6.17 -11.27
C ASP A 320 14.33 6.68 -11.90
N GLY A 321 14.59 7.97 -11.75
CA GLY A 321 15.82 8.59 -12.26
C GLY A 321 17.07 8.33 -11.42
N TYR A 322 17.09 7.34 -10.54
CA TYR A 322 18.26 7.05 -9.73
C TYR A 322 19.44 6.51 -10.55
N SER A 323 20.60 7.15 -10.41
CA SER A 323 21.79 6.84 -11.20
C SER A 323 22.41 5.47 -10.87
N GLY A 324 22.12 4.89 -9.70
CA GLY A 324 22.64 3.60 -9.28
C GLY A 324 22.29 2.44 -10.22
N TYR A 325 21.17 2.52 -10.94
CA TYR A 325 20.81 1.54 -11.97
C TYR A 325 21.68 1.61 -13.24
N GLY A 326 22.51 2.66 -13.39
CA GLY A 326 23.46 2.78 -14.50
C GLY A 326 24.54 1.70 -14.56
N ILE A 327 24.73 0.92 -13.49
CA ILE A 327 25.66 -0.21 -13.45
C ILE A 327 25.18 -1.41 -14.29
N LEU A 328 23.88 -1.48 -14.60
CA LEU A 328 23.27 -2.59 -15.34
C LEU A 328 23.55 -2.45 -16.83
N SER A 329 24.75 -2.86 -17.27
CA SER A 329 25.22 -2.65 -18.64
C SER A 329 24.51 -3.53 -19.70
N GLU A 330 23.94 -4.67 -19.30
CA GLU A 330 23.25 -5.59 -20.20
C GLU A 330 21.74 -5.33 -20.32
N ALA A 331 21.15 -4.62 -19.35
CA ALA A 331 19.73 -4.31 -19.33
C ALA A 331 19.41 -3.00 -20.05
N THR A 332 18.29 -2.96 -20.77
CA THR A 332 17.72 -1.71 -21.26
C THR A 332 17.03 -0.98 -20.13
N ARG A 333 17.35 0.29 -19.91
CA ARG A 333 16.69 1.09 -18.87
C ARG A 333 15.50 1.85 -19.44
N ALA A 334 14.37 1.84 -18.71
CA ALA A 334 13.20 2.67 -18.98
C ALA A 334 12.90 3.57 -17.79
N GLY A 335 12.54 4.82 -18.07
CA GLY A 335 12.23 5.83 -17.05
C GLY A 335 10.73 5.90 -16.75
N CYS A 336 10.41 6.51 -15.61
CA CYS A 336 9.05 6.65 -15.11
C CYS A 336 8.46 8.04 -15.43
N TRP A 337 7.44 8.11 -16.27
CA TRP A 337 6.72 9.35 -16.57
C TRP A 337 5.91 9.88 -15.39
N ALA A 338 5.51 9.02 -14.44
CA ALA A 338 4.86 9.49 -13.22
C ALA A 338 5.80 10.37 -12.37
N HIS A 339 7.11 10.05 -12.32
CA HIS A 339 8.12 10.89 -11.67
C HIS A 339 8.32 12.21 -12.42
N ALA A 340 8.38 12.20 -13.75
CA ALA A 340 8.42 13.42 -14.55
C ALA A 340 7.18 14.29 -14.28
N ARG A 341 5.98 13.70 -14.29
CA ARG A 341 4.72 14.38 -13.98
C ARG A 341 4.72 15.00 -12.58
N ARG A 342 5.23 14.28 -11.57
CA ARG A 342 5.36 14.78 -10.19
C ARG A 342 6.23 16.05 -10.13
N LYS A 343 7.33 16.11 -10.91
CA LYS A 343 8.17 17.31 -10.99
C LYS A 343 7.43 18.51 -11.57
N TRP A 344 6.55 18.31 -12.53
CA TRP A 344 5.70 19.37 -13.07
C TRP A 344 4.64 19.82 -12.06
N VAL A 345 4.02 18.90 -11.32
CA VAL A 345 3.09 19.24 -10.22
C VAL A 345 3.80 20.07 -9.14
N GLU A 346 5.00 19.65 -8.73
CA GLU A 346 5.80 20.41 -7.76
C GLU A 346 6.20 21.82 -8.26
N ALA A 347 6.31 21.98 -9.59
CA ALA A 347 6.69 23.23 -10.23
C ALA A 347 5.51 24.18 -10.49
N MET A 348 4.26 23.72 -10.27
CA MET A 348 3.09 24.59 -10.36
C MET A 348 3.18 25.70 -9.29
N PRO A 349 3.04 26.98 -9.66
CA PRO A 349 2.92 28.06 -8.70
C PRO A 349 1.63 27.95 -7.88
N ASP A 350 1.68 28.31 -6.60
CA ASP A 350 0.49 28.37 -5.77
C ASP A 350 -0.52 29.39 -6.34
N GLY A 351 -1.76 28.97 -6.56
CA GLY A 351 -2.83 29.82 -7.14
C GLY A 351 -2.79 30.00 -8.66
N ALA A 352 -1.86 29.37 -9.39
CA ALA A 352 -1.81 29.48 -10.84
C ALA A 352 -2.96 28.70 -11.51
N THR A 353 -3.62 29.35 -12.48
CA THR A 353 -4.56 28.68 -13.40
C THR A 353 -3.79 27.88 -14.46
N LYS A 354 -4.42 26.84 -15.00
CA LYS A 354 -3.83 25.99 -16.05
C LYS A 354 -3.35 26.76 -17.28
N GLU A 355 -3.88 27.94 -17.51
CA GLU A 355 -3.69 28.71 -18.76
C GLU A 355 -2.40 29.55 -18.76
N ASN A 356 -1.84 29.90 -17.60
CA ASN A 356 -0.77 30.89 -17.50
C ASN A 356 0.59 30.38 -16.99
N ALA A 357 0.73 29.07 -16.67
CA ALA A 357 1.96 28.54 -16.11
C ALA A 357 2.67 27.58 -17.07
N LEU A 358 3.97 27.76 -17.30
CA LEU A 358 4.79 26.81 -18.08
C LEU A 358 4.74 25.39 -17.51
N ALA A 359 4.62 25.26 -16.18
CA ALA A 359 4.49 23.96 -15.53
C ALA A 359 3.18 23.24 -15.92
N ALA A 360 2.09 23.98 -16.15
CA ALA A 360 0.82 23.40 -16.58
C ALA A 360 0.93 22.74 -17.97
N ARG A 361 1.68 23.35 -18.90
CA ARG A 361 1.93 22.78 -20.22
C ARG A 361 2.76 21.49 -20.13
N GLY A 362 3.77 21.44 -19.26
CA GLY A 362 4.54 20.21 -18.99
C GLY A 362 3.68 19.10 -18.40
N LEU A 363 2.74 19.46 -17.51
CA LEU A 363 1.77 18.54 -16.94
C LEU A 363 0.78 18.02 -17.99
N GLU A 364 0.35 18.88 -18.92
CA GLU A 364 -0.54 18.52 -20.03
C GLU A 364 0.09 17.45 -20.93
N TYR A 365 1.34 17.62 -21.36
CA TYR A 365 2.04 16.61 -22.14
C TYR A 365 2.09 15.25 -21.43
N CYS A 366 2.38 15.25 -20.13
CA CYS A 366 2.36 14.01 -19.34
C CYS A 366 0.95 13.41 -19.30
N SER A 367 -0.10 14.21 -19.11
CA SER A 367 -1.49 13.74 -19.05
C SER A 367 -1.93 13.12 -20.38
N GLN A 368 -1.60 13.72 -21.52
CA GLN A 368 -1.88 13.18 -22.84
C GLN A 368 -1.24 11.79 -23.03
N LEU A 369 0.00 11.59 -22.58
CA LEU A 369 0.66 10.28 -22.65
C LEU A 369 -0.06 9.24 -21.79
N PHE A 370 -0.47 9.57 -20.57
CA PHE A 370 -1.21 8.65 -19.71
C PHE A 370 -2.60 8.32 -20.27
N GLU A 371 -3.30 9.29 -20.87
CA GLU A 371 -4.59 9.06 -21.52
C GLU A 371 -4.48 8.13 -22.74
N ILE A 372 -3.39 8.26 -23.52
CA ILE A 372 -3.11 7.32 -24.61
C ILE A 372 -2.86 5.93 -24.05
N GLU A 373 -1.99 5.78 -23.06
CA GLU A 373 -1.67 4.48 -22.47
C GLU A 373 -2.91 3.77 -21.91
N GLN A 374 -3.83 4.51 -21.30
CA GLN A 374 -5.10 3.97 -20.83
C GLN A 374 -5.94 3.39 -21.99
N LYS A 375 -5.97 4.07 -23.14
CA LYS A 375 -6.68 3.56 -24.34
C LYS A 375 -6.00 2.34 -24.96
N LEU A 376 -4.71 2.15 -24.72
CA LEU A 376 -3.91 1.05 -25.24
C LEU A 376 -3.83 -0.16 -24.28
N GLU A 377 -4.52 -0.12 -23.15
CA GLU A 377 -4.38 -1.13 -22.09
C GLU A 377 -4.74 -2.54 -22.56
N GLU A 378 -5.81 -2.67 -23.33
CA GLU A 378 -6.33 -3.96 -23.84
C GLU A 378 -5.61 -4.50 -25.07
N LEU A 379 -4.74 -3.71 -25.70
CA LEU A 379 -4.04 -4.11 -26.92
C LEU A 379 -2.88 -5.07 -26.60
N THR A 380 -2.53 -5.91 -27.56
CA THR A 380 -1.31 -6.74 -27.48
C THR A 380 -0.05 -5.86 -27.46
N ASP A 381 1.07 -6.40 -26.98
CA ASP A 381 2.33 -5.65 -26.92
C ASP A 381 2.77 -5.12 -28.28
N ARG A 382 2.53 -5.88 -29.34
CA ARG A 382 2.83 -5.47 -30.72
C ARG A 382 1.94 -4.31 -31.17
N GLU A 383 0.63 -4.42 -31.02
CA GLU A 383 -0.31 -3.37 -31.38
C GLU A 383 -0.07 -2.11 -30.57
N ARG A 384 0.19 -2.25 -29.28
CA ARG A 384 0.55 -1.17 -28.38
C ARG A 384 1.79 -0.43 -28.84
N LEU A 385 2.83 -1.16 -29.24
CA LEU A 385 4.04 -0.56 -29.79
C LEU A 385 3.78 0.23 -31.09
N GLU A 386 2.96 -0.31 -32.00
CA GLU A 386 2.56 0.38 -33.23
C GLU A 386 1.77 1.66 -32.92
N GLN A 387 0.80 1.60 -32.00
CA GLN A 387 0.02 2.77 -31.60
C GLN A 387 0.86 3.81 -30.85
N ARG A 388 1.80 3.42 -30.02
CA ARG A 388 2.77 4.35 -29.37
C ARG A 388 3.58 5.13 -30.38
N ARG A 389 4.00 4.51 -31.48
CA ARG A 389 4.72 5.18 -32.58
C ARG A 389 3.85 6.20 -33.31
N LEU A 390 2.55 5.94 -33.43
CA LEU A 390 1.61 6.83 -34.09
C LEU A 390 1.12 7.96 -33.18
N LEU A 391 0.78 7.67 -31.95
CA LEU A 391 0.09 8.60 -31.04
C LEU A 391 1.03 9.23 -30.01
N SER A 392 1.88 8.44 -29.36
CA SER A 392 2.71 8.93 -28.24
C SER A 392 4.00 9.60 -28.75
N LYS A 393 4.64 9.07 -29.80
CA LYS A 393 5.90 9.61 -30.31
C LYS A 393 5.80 11.08 -30.72
N PRO A 394 4.80 11.54 -31.49
CA PRO A 394 4.66 12.96 -31.83
C PRO A 394 4.53 13.87 -30.59
N ILE A 395 3.83 13.41 -29.54
CA ILE A 395 3.67 14.16 -28.30
C ILE A 395 5.02 14.26 -27.57
N VAL A 396 5.78 13.16 -27.50
CA VAL A 396 7.11 13.15 -26.89
C VAL A 396 8.07 14.07 -27.65
N GLU A 397 8.05 14.07 -28.98
CA GLU A 397 8.85 14.96 -29.82
C GLU A 397 8.47 16.43 -29.59
N ALA A 398 7.18 16.76 -29.59
CA ALA A 398 6.67 18.09 -29.31
C ALA A 398 7.04 18.55 -27.88
N TYR A 399 6.98 17.65 -26.88
CA TYR A 399 7.40 17.92 -25.51
C TYR A 399 8.88 18.33 -25.43
N TYR A 400 9.78 17.57 -26.04
CA TYR A 400 11.20 17.89 -26.00
C TYR A 400 11.55 19.11 -26.86
N ALA A 401 10.89 19.35 -27.98
CA ALA A 401 11.02 20.58 -28.76
C ALA A 401 10.58 21.79 -27.94
N TRP A 402 9.44 21.70 -27.25
CA TRP A 402 8.97 22.77 -26.36
C TRP A 402 9.92 23.03 -25.20
N LEU A 403 10.50 22.01 -24.56
CA LEU A 403 11.47 22.20 -23.46
C LEU A 403 12.68 23.05 -23.89
N GLN A 404 13.13 22.94 -25.14
CA GLN A 404 14.25 23.73 -25.68
C GLN A 404 13.90 25.21 -25.88
N THR A 405 12.60 25.58 -25.95
CA THR A 405 12.16 26.97 -26.09
C THR A 405 12.17 27.75 -24.77
N ILE A 406 12.31 27.06 -23.62
CA ILE A 406 12.21 27.68 -22.30
C ILE A 406 13.56 28.30 -21.92
N PHE A 407 13.58 29.62 -21.86
CA PHE A 407 14.79 30.38 -21.56
C PHE A 407 14.96 30.62 -20.05
N LYS A 408 16.16 30.35 -19.52
CA LYS A 408 16.56 30.58 -18.11
C LYS A 408 15.54 30.12 -17.05
N PRO A 409 15.11 28.85 -17.04
CA PRO A 409 14.21 28.38 -16.00
C PRO A 409 14.87 28.46 -14.62
N ALA A 410 14.07 28.76 -13.56
CA ALA A 410 14.54 28.89 -12.19
C ALA A 410 13.75 27.98 -11.23
N GLY A 411 14.27 27.76 -10.03
CA GLY A 411 13.57 27.09 -8.94
C GLY A 411 13.08 25.66 -9.27
N LYS A 412 11.83 25.36 -8.93
CA LYS A 412 11.21 24.06 -9.15
C LYS A 412 11.01 23.77 -10.64
N LEU A 413 10.71 24.79 -11.45
CA LEU A 413 10.60 24.66 -12.91
C LEU A 413 11.91 24.18 -13.54
N LYS A 414 13.05 24.76 -13.13
CA LYS A 414 14.38 24.29 -13.58
C LYS A 414 14.59 22.83 -13.23
N LYS A 415 14.19 22.38 -12.01
CA LYS A 415 14.33 20.99 -11.59
C LYS A 415 13.50 20.04 -12.47
N ALA A 416 12.27 20.41 -12.83
CA ALA A 416 11.41 19.62 -13.70
C ALA A 416 12.01 19.47 -15.11
N ILE A 417 12.46 20.57 -15.69
CA ILE A 417 13.10 20.59 -17.02
C ILE A 417 14.41 19.79 -17.02
N THR A 418 15.27 20.02 -16.01
CA THR A 418 16.54 19.29 -15.90
C THR A 418 16.32 17.79 -15.76
N TYR A 419 15.34 17.38 -14.94
CA TYR A 419 14.96 15.97 -14.82
C TYR A 419 14.53 15.39 -16.18
N ALA A 420 13.62 16.05 -16.87
CA ALA A 420 13.11 15.59 -18.17
C ALA A 420 14.23 15.46 -19.22
N LEU A 421 15.13 16.42 -19.28
CA LEU A 421 16.26 16.40 -20.23
C LEU A 421 17.29 15.31 -19.87
N ASN A 422 17.67 15.18 -18.59
CA ASN A 422 18.62 14.17 -18.15
C ASN A 422 18.10 12.73 -18.28
N GLN A 423 16.76 12.57 -18.18
CA GLN A 423 16.10 11.27 -18.30
C GLN A 423 15.54 11.00 -19.70
N ARG A 424 15.85 11.83 -20.69
CA ARG A 424 15.26 11.76 -22.04
C ARG A 424 15.36 10.36 -22.65
N GLU A 425 16.55 9.78 -22.66
CA GLU A 425 16.79 8.45 -23.23
C GLU A 425 15.88 7.40 -22.57
N TYR A 426 15.83 7.39 -21.25
CA TYR A 426 15.06 6.42 -20.47
C TYR A 426 13.55 6.66 -20.58
N LEU A 427 13.11 7.93 -20.55
CA LEU A 427 11.70 8.28 -20.74
C LEU A 427 11.18 7.98 -22.14
N CYS A 428 12.05 7.94 -23.15
CA CYS A 428 11.68 7.57 -24.52
C CYS A 428 11.70 6.06 -24.75
N ALA A 429 12.28 5.24 -23.87
CA ALA A 429 12.44 3.80 -24.07
C ALA A 429 11.12 3.08 -24.35
N PHE A 430 10.01 3.49 -23.73
CA PHE A 430 8.68 2.89 -23.92
C PHE A 430 8.20 2.94 -25.38
N LEU A 431 8.68 3.87 -26.19
CA LEU A 431 8.36 3.97 -27.62
C LEU A 431 8.92 2.82 -28.46
N ASN A 432 9.85 2.04 -27.89
CA ASN A 432 10.48 0.88 -28.53
C ASN A 432 10.05 -0.46 -27.91
N HIS A 433 9.28 -0.44 -26.84
CA HIS A 433 8.91 -1.60 -26.03
C HIS A 433 7.42 -1.61 -25.76
N GLY A 434 6.67 -2.56 -26.31
CA GLY A 434 5.22 -2.70 -26.10
C GLY A 434 4.87 -3.32 -24.75
N GLU A 435 5.78 -4.13 -24.20
CA GLU A 435 5.63 -4.92 -22.98
C GLU A 435 5.73 -4.12 -21.67
N ILE A 436 6.24 -2.87 -21.72
CA ILE A 436 6.47 -2.06 -20.50
C ILE A 436 5.38 -1.01 -20.28
N GLU A 437 5.16 -0.64 -19.03
CA GLU A 437 4.38 0.52 -18.63
C GLU A 437 5.23 1.80 -18.66
N ILE A 438 4.56 2.97 -18.85
CA ILE A 438 5.24 4.27 -18.79
C ILE A 438 5.50 4.77 -17.38
N SER A 439 5.02 4.04 -16.35
CA SER A 439 5.20 4.40 -14.94
C SER A 439 5.76 3.24 -14.13
N ASN A 440 6.39 3.58 -13.00
CA ASN A 440 6.93 2.59 -12.05
C ASN A 440 5.93 2.24 -10.92
N ASN A 441 4.65 2.52 -11.12
CA ASN A 441 3.61 2.41 -10.08
C ASN A 441 3.46 0.97 -9.55
N GLN A 442 3.75 -0.06 -10.35
CA GLN A 442 3.64 -1.46 -9.93
C GLN A 442 4.52 -1.76 -8.70
N VAL A 443 5.78 -1.39 -8.76
CA VAL A 443 6.70 -1.60 -7.64
C VAL A 443 6.47 -0.59 -6.51
N GLU A 444 6.08 0.66 -6.82
CA GLU A 444 5.72 1.64 -5.79
C GLU A 444 4.53 1.15 -4.94
N ASN A 445 3.51 0.56 -5.57
CA ASN A 445 2.38 -0.04 -4.86
C ASN A 445 2.81 -1.26 -4.03
N ALA A 446 3.71 -2.09 -4.54
CA ALA A 446 4.26 -3.23 -3.81
C ALA A 446 5.07 -2.81 -2.56
N ILE A 447 5.75 -1.66 -2.60
CA ILE A 447 6.50 -1.08 -1.47
C ILE A 447 5.56 -0.47 -0.41
N ARG A 448 4.37 -0.02 -0.78
CA ARG A 448 3.45 0.72 0.11
C ARG A 448 3.16 0.01 1.45
N PRO A 449 2.88 -1.31 1.52
CA PRO A 449 2.67 -2.02 2.78
C PRO A 449 3.88 -1.92 3.72
N ILE A 450 5.10 -1.97 3.18
CA ILE A 450 6.34 -1.80 3.96
C ILE A 450 6.43 -0.40 4.54
N VAL A 451 6.14 0.63 3.73
CA VAL A 451 6.20 2.05 4.16
C VAL A 451 5.14 2.35 5.22
N VAL A 452 3.92 1.81 5.07
CA VAL A 452 2.85 1.93 6.06
C VAL A 452 3.22 1.18 7.35
N GLY A 453 3.63 -0.06 7.22
CA GLY A 453 4.05 -0.90 8.36
C GLY A 453 5.19 -0.26 9.16
N ARG A 454 6.19 0.29 8.47
CA ARG A 454 7.33 0.98 9.09
C ARG A 454 6.90 2.16 9.99
N LYS A 455 5.83 2.86 9.68
CA LYS A 455 5.29 3.92 10.55
C LYS A 455 4.81 3.38 11.91
N ASN A 456 4.48 2.10 11.99
CA ASN A 456 4.01 1.44 13.22
C ASN A 456 5.11 0.71 13.97
N TRP A 457 5.98 -0.07 13.28
CA TRP A 457 7.04 -0.85 13.92
C TRP A 457 8.43 -0.19 13.89
N LEU A 458 8.61 0.93 13.19
CA LEU A 458 9.74 1.86 13.09
C LEU A 458 11.03 1.23 12.52
N PHE A 459 11.52 0.11 13.04
CA PHE A 459 12.80 -0.51 12.69
C PHE A 459 12.75 -2.04 12.77
N CYS A 460 13.71 -2.69 12.16
CA CYS A 460 14.07 -4.09 12.42
C CYS A 460 15.19 -4.13 13.47
N ASP A 461 15.13 -5.08 14.41
CA ASP A 461 16.15 -5.18 15.45
C ASP A 461 17.47 -5.77 14.91
N THR A 462 17.37 -6.77 14.02
CA THR A 462 18.51 -7.51 13.45
C THR A 462 18.43 -7.63 11.95
N GLN A 463 19.56 -7.91 11.30
CA GLN A 463 19.61 -8.24 9.87
C GLN A 463 18.79 -9.50 9.53
N THR A 464 18.84 -10.52 10.40
CA THR A 464 18.05 -11.74 10.23
C THR A 464 16.56 -11.42 10.22
N GLY A 465 16.10 -10.53 11.12
CA GLY A 465 14.72 -10.06 11.14
C GLY A 465 14.36 -9.25 9.89
N ALA A 466 15.27 -8.44 9.36
CA ALA A 466 15.07 -7.71 8.10
C ALA A 466 14.97 -8.66 6.90
N ASN A 467 15.86 -9.67 6.82
CA ASN A 467 15.82 -10.70 5.78
C ASN A 467 14.52 -11.53 5.86
N ALA A 468 14.11 -11.96 7.04
CA ALA A 468 12.83 -12.65 7.21
C ALA A 468 11.64 -11.79 6.75
N SER A 469 11.68 -10.48 7.04
CA SER A 469 10.63 -9.54 6.65
C SER A 469 10.50 -9.45 5.13
N VAL A 470 11.60 -9.32 4.39
CA VAL A 470 11.55 -9.22 2.91
C VAL A 470 11.10 -10.53 2.27
N VAL A 471 11.47 -11.69 2.83
CA VAL A 471 10.95 -12.99 2.38
C VAL A 471 9.43 -13.04 2.56
N ILE A 472 8.93 -12.66 3.73
CA ILE A 472 7.49 -12.68 4.01
C ILE A 472 6.72 -11.72 3.10
N TYR A 473 7.20 -10.48 2.91
CA TYR A 473 6.59 -9.54 1.97
C TYR A 473 6.59 -10.10 0.55
N THR A 474 7.67 -10.79 0.14
CA THR A 474 7.74 -11.45 -1.18
C THR A 474 6.61 -12.48 -1.34
N ILE A 475 6.36 -13.30 -0.33
CA ILE A 475 5.27 -14.31 -0.38
C ILE A 475 3.90 -13.63 -0.40
N LEU A 476 3.63 -12.72 0.54
CA LEU A 476 2.32 -12.11 0.69
C LEU A 476 1.94 -11.23 -0.50
N GLU A 477 2.86 -10.38 -0.96
CA GLU A 477 2.58 -9.46 -2.08
C GLU A 477 2.54 -10.20 -3.43
N THR A 478 3.29 -11.30 -3.58
CA THR A 478 3.16 -12.17 -4.76
C THR A 478 1.83 -12.92 -4.76
N ALA A 479 1.38 -13.44 -3.61
CA ALA A 479 0.07 -14.08 -3.50
C ALA A 479 -1.05 -13.11 -3.88
N LYS A 480 -1.05 -11.90 -3.31
CA LYS A 480 -2.02 -10.82 -3.64
C LYS A 480 -1.97 -10.45 -5.13
N ALA A 481 -0.78 -10.33 -5.71
CA ALA A 481 -0.63 -9.96 -7.11
C ALA A 481 -1.19 -11.04 -8.08
N ASN A 482 -1.29 -12.29 -7.61
CA ASN A 482 -1.93 -13.39 -8.33
C ASN A 482 -3.40 -13.61 -7.90
N GLY A 483 -4.01 -12.67 -7.18
CA GLY A 483 -5.41 -12.73 -6.77
C GLY A 483 -5.72 -13.70 -5.62
N LEU A 484 -4.72 -14.27 -4.96
CA LEU A 484 -4.93 -15.20 -3.85
C LEU A 484 -5.20 -14.45 -2.53
N ASN A 485 -6.02 -15.06 -1.66
CA ASN A 485 -6.11 -14.65 -0.27
C ASN A 485 -4.78 -14.99 0.43
N PRO A 486 -3.98 -13.99 0.85
CA PRO A 486 -2.63 -14.22 1.35
C PRO A 486 -2.60 -14.97 2.68
N GLU A 487 -3.64 -14.83 3.53
CA GLU A 487 -3.76 -15.54 4.80
C GLU A 487 -4.03 -17.02 4.58
N ALA A 488 -5.03 -17.33 3.77
CA ALA A 488 -5.40 -18.72 3.46
C ALA A 488 -4.25 -19.47 2.75
N TYR A 489 -3.63 -18.82 1.77
CA TYR A 489 -2.47 -19.37 1.05
C TYR A 489 -1.28 -19.61 1.98
N LEU A 490 -0.90 -18.63 2.80
CA LEU A 490 0.21 -18.78 3.75
C LEU A 490 -0.07 -19.90 4.77
N ASN A 491 -1.30 -19.97 5.30
CA ASN A 491 -1.68 -21.01 6.24
C ASN A 491 -1.60 -22.41 5.61
N HIS A 492 -1.99 -22.53 4.33
CA HIS A 492 -1.84 -23.77 3.58
C HIS A 492 -0.36 -24.17 3.45
N LEU A 493 0.49 -23.26 3.01
CA LEU A 493 1.94 -23.50 2.90
C LEU A 493 2.51 -24.01 4.23
N LEU A 494 2.22 -23.31 5.34
CA LEU A 494 2.75 -23.68 6.66
C LEU A 494 2.14 -24.95 7.24
N THR A 495 1.03 -25.41 6.70
CA THR A 495 0.43 -26.70 7.08
C THR A 495 1.07 -27.86 6.31
N VAL A 496 1.37 -27.68 5.04
CA VAL A 496 1.84 -28.76 4.15
C VAL A 496 3.36 -28.91 4.18
N LEU A 497 4.10 -27.81 4.22
CA LEU A 497 5.56 -27.81 4.09
C LEU A 497 6.31 -28.56 5.20
N PRO A 498 5.90 -28.54 6.48
CA PRO A 498 6.61 -29.27 7.52
C PRO A 498 6.73 -30.77 7.24
N GLU A 499 5.65 -31.40 6.76
CA GLU A 499 5.65 -32.81 6.42
C GLU A 499 6.49 -33.09 5.17
N ARG A 500 6.35 -32.25 4.12
CA ARG A 500 7.16 -32.37 2.90
C ARG A 500 8.65 -32.27 3.18
N PHE A 501 9.06 -31.26 3.93
CA PHE A 501 10.49 -31.00 4.19
C PHE A 501 11.08 -31.96 5.24
N ALA A 502 10.24 -32.58 6.08
CA ALA A 502 10.67 -33.68 6.94
C ALA A 502 10.97 -34.95 6.12
N ALA A 503 10.23 -35.17 5.03
CA ALA A 503 10.47 -36.30 4.10
C ALA A 503 11.69 -36.01 3.19
N ASP A 504 11.73 -34.83 2.55
CA ASP A 504 12.82 -34.37 1.70
C ASP A 504 12.88 -32.82 1.68
N PRO A 505 13.93 -32.20 2.27
CA PRO A 505 14.10 -30.74 2.26
C PRO A 505 14.25 -30.12 0.87
N GLN A 506 14.54 -30.92 -0.17
CA GLN A 506 14.68 -30.49 -1.56
C GLN A 506 13.47 -30.83 -2.42
N MET A 507 12.37 -31.29 -1.82
CA MET A 507 11.15 -31.64 -2.55
C MET A 507 10.68 -30.45 -3.41
N PRO A 508 10.29 -30.69 -4.68
CA PRO A 508 9.77 -29.63 -5.55
C PRO A 508 8.56 -28.92 -4.92
N ILE A 509 8.47 -27.61 -5.17
CA ILE A 509 7.42 -26.72 -4.63
C ILE A 509 6.57 -26.11 -5.75
N ASP A 510 6.72 -26.55 -7.00
CA ASP A 510 6.05 -25.99 -8.17
C ASP A 510 4.52 -26.09 -8.10
N ASP A 511 4.01 -27.16 -7.49
CA ASP A 511 2.58 -27.37 -7.23
C ASP A 511 1.97 -26.39 -6.22
N LEU A 512 2.81 -25.78 -5.41
CA LEU A 512 2.41 -24.79 -4.38
C LEU A 512 2.62 -23.34 -4.83
N MET A 513 3.06 -23.09 -6.07
CA MET A 513 3.29 -21.73 -6.58
C MET A 513 1.97 -20.94 -6.71
N PRO A 514 1.95 -19.61 -6.47
CA PRO A 514 0.71 -18.81 -6.51
C PRO A 514 -0.03 -18.83 -7.85
N TRP A 515 0.68 -19.11 -8.95
CA TRP A 515 0.12 -19.26 -10.30
C TRP A 515 -0.25 -20.68 -10.66
N ASN A 516 -0.08 -21.66 -9.76
CA ASN A 516 -0.52 -23.04 -9.98
C ASN A 516 -2.06 -23.10 -9.96
N GLN A 517 -2.65 -23.89 -10.86
CA GLN A 517 -4.10 -23.97 -11.02
C GLN A 517 -4.84 -24.47 -9.77
N GLU A 518 -4.22 -25.38 -9.00
CA GLU A 518 -4.82 -25.89 -7.75
C GLU A 518 -4.83 -24.80 -6.69
N MET A 519 -3.74 -24.05 -6.56
CA MET A 519 -3.65 -22.91 -5.64
C MET A 519 -4.64 -21.81 -6.02
N GLN A 520 -4.76 -21.51 -7.32
CA GLN A 520 -5.75 -20.55 -7.83
C GLN A 520 -7.19 -20.98 -7.47
N ARG A 521 -7.55 -22.24 -7.70
CA ARG A 521 -8.90 -22.74 -7.37
C ARG A 521 -9.19 -22.75 -5.87
N ALA A 522 -8.18 -23.06 -5.05
CA ALA A 522 -8.34 -23.18 -3.60
C ALA A 522 -8.36 -21.85 -2.85
N PHE A 523 -7.65 -20.83 -3.36
CA PHE A 523 -7.36 -19.62 -2.60
C PHE A 523 -7.61 -18.32 -3.37
N LEU A 524 -8.28 -18.35 -4.54
CA LEU A 524 -8.65 -17.14 -5.24
C LEU A 524 -9.49 -16.26 -4.29
N SER A 525 -9.10 -15.02 -4.11
CA SER A 525 -9.92 -14.06 -3.37
C SER A 525 -11.10 -13.66 -4.26
N GLU A 526 -12.32 -13.89 -3.83
CA GLU A 526 -13.55 -13.56 -4.56
C GLU A 526 -13.76 -12.04 -4.78
N SER A 527 -12.77 -11.22 -4.50
CA SER A 527 -12.79 -9.76 -4.66
C SER A 527 -11.70 -9.25 -5.59
N SER A 528 -11.66 -9.70 -6.85
CA SER A 528 -10.78 -9.10 -7.86
C SER A 528 -11.39 -7.89 -8.59
N ASP A 529 -12.54 -7.38 -8.16
CA ASP A 529 -13.15 -6.15 -8.67
C ASP A 529 -12.99 -4.97 -7.70
N VAL A 530 -11.77 -4.71 -7.28
CA VAL A 530 -11.44 -3.40 -6.69
C VAL A 530 -10.63 -2.63 -7.72
N ASP A 531 -11.35 -1.92 -8.58
CA ASP A 531 -10.84 -0.83 -9.40
C ASP A 531 -9.97 0.12 -8.54
N HIS A 532 -8.74 0.27 -8.93
CA HIS A 532 -7.80 1.27 -8.41
C HIS A 532 -7.80 2.54 -9.27
#